data_83f6af86ef53f2f8f0a25eec94dc78ec
#
_entry.id   83f6af86ef53f2f8f0a25eec94dc78ec
#
_cell.length_a   1.000
_cell.length_b   1.000
_cell.length_c   1.000
_cell.angle_alpha   90.00
_cell.angle_beta   90.00
_cell.angle_gamma   90.00
#
_symmetry.space_group_name_H-M   'P 1'
#
loop_
_entity.id
_entity.type
_entity.pdbx_description
1 polymer ?
#
loop_
_entity_poly.entity_id
_entity_poly.type
_entity_poly.pdbx_seq_one_letter_code
_entity_poly.pdbx_strand_id
1 'polypeptide(L)'
;FGFFDDRLTASVDWYNRKTDDMLLSKRVPYTTGFGSNFMNIGAIRNRGLELQLEGIVMNTGDLQWTAGFNIAFNRSKVLDLADSEYLSVSDGRASNNTGTPVRIVKDKGLYTFYLRDWYGVNPSNGDPLWYDEEGKLTSDAAKARYVYEGSPEPKATGGFNTSLTWKGLTLSTFFEFVCGNKVVMASQFDLDGADMTGNTTTYSLNYWKNPGDTGVHPKPVAGAPKTPYKNSTRYLQDGSYTRIKDITLSYSLPENVLKAIKMQGVRVYVSALNPYTFHNVQGVMDPELGPLGYSMGAAHTMVKSIVGGVEVSF
;
A
#
# COMPACT_ATOMS: atom_id res chain seq x y z
N PHE A 1 15.02 -13.72 -23.32
CA PHE A 1 14.85 -13.69 -24.78
C PHE A 1 15.36 -12.36 -25.32
N GLY A 2 16.12 -12.40 -26.43
CA GLY A 2 16.56 -11.22 -27.18
C GLY A 2 15.87 -11.17 -28.53
N PHE A 3 15.45 -9.98 -28.97
CA PHE A 3 14.76 -9.75 -30.23
C PHE A 3 15.37 -8.55 -30.95
N PHE A 4 15.36 -8.55 -32.28
CA PHE A 4 15.83 -7.42 -33.09
C PHE A 4 17.30 -7.05 -32.82
N ASP A 5 18.20 -8.04 -32.84
CA ASP A 5 19.63 -7.87 -32.50
C ASP A 5 19.82 -7.24 -31.09
N ASP A 6 19.12 -7.82 -30.09
CA ASP A 6 19.10 -7.41 -28.69
C ASP A 6 18.57 -5.98 -28.41
N ARG A 7 17.90 -5.38 -29.40
CA ARG A 7 17.23 -4.09 -29.15
C ARG A 7 16.02 -4.20 -28.24
N LEU A 8 15.42 -5.38 -28.12
CA LEU A 8 14.38 -5.68 -27.13
C LEU A 8 14.78 -6.96 -26.40
N THR A 9 14.87 -6.88 -25.08
CA THR A 9 15.06 -8.04 -24.20
C THR A 9 13.81 -8.28 -23.39
N ALA A 10 13.48 -9.56 -23.18
CA ALA A 10 12.35 -9.99 -22.39
C ALA A 10 12.73 -11.13 -21.45
N SER A 11 12.28 -11.08 -20.21
CA SER A 11 12.32 -12.18 -19.26
C SER A 11 10.91 -12.50 -18.79
N VAL A 12 10.61 -13.78 -18.68
CA VAL A 12 9.33 -14.29 -18.16
C VAL A 12 9.67 -15.39 -17.16
N ASP A 13 9.24 -15.20 -15.93
CA ASP A 13 9.45 -16.13 -14.85
C ASP A 13 8.10 -16.56 -14.26
N TRP A 14 7.92 -17.88 -14.13
CA TRP A 14 6.77 -18.45 -13.44
C TRP A 14 7.24 -19.31 -12.28
N TYR A 15 6.63 -19.13 -11.13
CA TYR A 15 6.96 -19.90 -9.95
C TYR A 15 5.73 -20.40 -9.20
N ASN A 16 5.90 -21.54 -8.53
CA ASN A 16 4.94 -22.10 -7.58
C ASN A 16 5.72 -22.75 -6.43
N ARG A 17 5.79 -22.01 -5.32
CA ARG A 17 6.57 -22.39 -4.15
C ARG A 17 5.65 -22.73 -2.99
N LYS A 18 5.81 -23.91 -2.40
CA LYS A 18 5.20 -24.32 -1.16
C LYS A 18 6.26 -24.25 -0.04
N THR A 19 5.90 -23.70 1.09
CA THR A 19 6.69 -23.70 2.33
C THR A 19 5.87 -24.40 3.39
N ASP A 20 6.39 -25.47 3.95
CA ASP A 20 5.81 -26.27 5.02
C ASP A 20 6.59 -26.04 6.31
N ASP A 21 6.06 -26.49 7.45
CA ASP A 21 6.72 -26.50 8.76
C ASP A 21 7.23 -25.12 9.19
N MET A 22 6.42 -24.09 8.93
CA MET A 22 6.76 -22.72 9.31
C MET A 22 6.79 -22.57 10.82
N LEU A 23 7.82 -21.89 11.34
CA LEU A 23 7.93 -21.59 12.76
C LEU A 23 6.93 -20.50 13.13
N LEU A 24 5.86 -20.88 13.82
CA LEU A 24 4.80 -19.95 14.25
C LEU A 24 4.60 -20.02 15.76
N SER A 25 4.22 -18.89 16.36
CA SER A 25 3.83 -18.83 17.78
C SER A 25 2.37 -19.26 17.93
N LYS A 26 2.15 -20.42 18.53
CA LYS A 26 0.81 -20.94 18.84
C LYS A 26 0.46 -20.64 20.31
N ARG A 27 -0.74 -20.12 20.54
CA ARG A 27 -1.26 -19.98 21.91
C ARG A 27 -1.48 -21.36 22.50
N VAL A 28 -1.05 -21.54 23.75
CA VAL A 28 -1.25 -22.77 24.52
C VAL A 28 -2.05 -22.44 25.80
N PRO A 29 -2.77 -23.42 26.36
CA PRO A 29 -3.49 -23.20 27.60
C PRO A 29 -2.55 -22.73 28.72
N TYR A 30 -2.95 -21.75 29.50
CA TYR A 30 -2.16 -21.23 30.63
C TYR A 30 -1.77 -22.29 31.66
N THR A 31 -2.48 -23.42 31.69
CA THR A 31 -2.13 -24.60 32.52
C THR A 31 -0.76 -25.18 32.19
N THR A 32 -0.19 -24.88 31.03
CA THR A 32 1.17 -25.28 30.65
C THR A 32 2.27 -24.37 31.24
N GLY A 33 1.89 -23.27 31.89
CA GLY A 33 2.80 -22.26 32.41
C GLY A 33 3.25 -21.20 31.35
N PHE A 34 2.82 -21.33 30.10
CA PHE A 34 3.17 -20.44 29.03
C PHE A 34 1.92 -19.91 28.33
N GLY A 35 1.96 -18.68 27.80
CA GLY A 35 0.86 -18.12 27.01
C GLY A 35 0.91 -18.52 25.53
N SER A 36 2.11 -18.84 25.03
CA SER A 36 2.34 -19.33 23.67
C SER A 36 3.63 -20.13 23.57
N ASN A 37 3.74 -20.95 22.56
CA ASN A 37 4.94 -21.71 22.25
C ASN A 37 5.23 -21.65 20.74
N PHE A 38 6.52 -21.62 20.36
CA PHE A 38 6.93 -21.72 18.97
C PHE A 38 6.90 -23.18 18.52
N MET A 39 6.23 -23.41 17.41
CA MET A 39 6.06 -24.75 16.84
C MET A 39 6.24 -24.68 15.33
N ASN A 40 6.77 -25.75 14.76
CA ASN A 40 6.85 -25.94 13.32
C ASN A 40 5.46 -26.35 12.81
N ILE A 41 4.64 -25.34 12.50
CA ILE A 41 3.26 -25.53 12.09
C ILE A 41 2.94 -24.57 10.96
N GLY A 42 2.02 -24.99 10.11
CA GLY A 42 1.54 -24.16 9.01
C GLY A 42 2.25 -24.39 7.70
N ALA A 43 1.49 -24.13 6.65
CA ALA A 43 1.97 -24.22 5.29
C ALA A 43 1.39 -23.06 4.47
N ILE A 44 2.24 -22.51 3.59
CA ILE A 44 1.85 -21.45 2.67
C ILE A 44 2.29 -21.79 1.26
N ARG A 45 1.50 -21.40 0.28
CA ARG A 45 1.87 -21.46 -1.12
C ARG A 45 1.93 -20.06 -1.71
N ASN A 46 3.03 -19.76 -2.40
CA ASN A 46 3.20 -18.58 -3.22
C ASN A 46 3.36 -19.01 -4.68
N ARG A 47 2.59 -18.42 -5.56
CA ARG A 47 2.70 -18.62 -7.01
C ARG A 47 2.58 -17.30 -7.72
N GLY A 48 3.37 -17.14 -8.77
CA GLY A 48 3.38 -15.88 -9.48
C GLY A 48 3.90 -16.01 -10.90
N LEU A 49 3.72 -14.92 -11.61
CA LEU A 49 4.24 -14.68 -12.94
C LEU A 49 4.92 -13.30 -12.93
N GLU A 50 6.14 -13.26 -13.42
CA GLU A 50 6.91 -12.02 -13.53
C GLU A 50 7.30 -11.84 -14.99
N LEU A 51 7.15 -10.60 -15.48
CA LEU A 51 7.53 -10.20 -16.81
C LEU A 51 8.42 -8.96 -16.70
N GLN A 52 9.55 -8.98 -17.41
CA GLN A 52 10.42 -7.83 -17.59
C GLN A 52 10.67 -7.61 -19.08
N LEU A 53 10.57 -6.38 -19.53
CA LEU A 53 10.86 -5.94 -20.88
C LEU A 53 11.81 -4.75 -20.81
N GLU A 54 12.86 -4.75 -21.61
CA GLU A 54 13.77 -3.61 -21.77
C GLU A 54 14.10 -3.45 -23.25
N GLY A 55 14.12 -2.22 -23.72
CA GLY A 55 14.36 -1.99 -25.13
C GLY A 55 14.93 -0.63 -25.47
N ILE A 56 15.66 -0.63 -26.58
CA ILE A 56 16.11 0.58 -27.29
C ILE A 56 15.00 0.92 -28.29
N VAL A 57 14.17 1.89 -27.92
CA VAL A 57 13.05 2.34 -28.76
C VAL A 57 13.58 3.06 -30.00
N MET A 58 14.59 3.92 -29.82
CA MET A 58 15.24 4.67 -30.89
C MET A 58 16.72 4.90 -30.57
N ASN A 59 17.55 4.78 -31.57
CA ASN A 59 18.97 5.13 -31.49
C ASN A 59 19.42 5.67 -32.86
N THR A 60 19.42 6.99 -33.02
CA THR A 60 19.77 7.67 -34.27
C THR A 60 20.75 8.81 -33.95
N GLY A 61 22.07 8.56 -34.10
CA GLY A 61 23.09 9.59 -33.92
C GLY A 61 22.94 10.39 -32.63
N ASP A 62 22.28 11.54 -32.72
CA ASP A 62 22.09 12.47 -31.60
C ASP A 62 20.98 12.08 -30.62
N LEU A 63 20.09 11.15 -31.00
CA LEU A 63 18.89 10.80 -30.22
C LEU A 63 18.93 9.34 -29.79
N GLN A 64 18.89 9.11 -28.51
CA GLN A 64 18.76 7.78 -27.90
C GLN A 64 17.55 7.75 -26.98
N TRP A 65 16.67 6.77 -27.19
CA TRP A 65 15.50 6.54 -26.35
C TRP A 65 15.46 5.09 -25.93
N THR A 66 15.47 4.86 -24.61
CA THR A 66 15.32 3.53 -23.98
C THR A 66 14.05 3.52 -23.14
N ALA A 67 13.43 2.36 -23.03
CA ALA A 67 12.29 2.14 -22.14
C ALA A 67 12.35 0.75 -21.56
N GLY A 68 11.92 0.63 -20.30
CA GLY A 68 11.80 -0.63 -19.59
C GLY A 68 10.45 -0.72 -18.87
N PHE A 69 9.93 -1.94 -18.77
CA PHE A 69 8.69 -2.25 -18.07
C PHE A 69 8.86 -3.56 -17.31
N ASN A 70 8.38 -3.61 -16.08
CA ASN A 70 8.25 -4.86 -15.35
C ASN A 70 6.89 -4.95 -14.68
N ILE A 71 6.38 -6.18 -14.54
CA ILE A 71 5.17 -6.47 -13.78
C ILE A 71 5.30 -7.84 -13.13
N ALA A 72 4.90 -7.91 -11.87
CA ALA A 72 4.83 -9.13 -11.10
C ALA A 72 3.41 -9.36 -10.58
N PHE A 73 2.89 -10.55 -10.79
CA PHE A 73 1.65 -11.04 -10.21
C PHE A 73 2.01 -12.10 -9.19
N ASN A 74 1.74 -11.85 -7.92
CA ASN A 74 1.93 -12.82 -6.86
C ASN A 74 0.60 -13.15 -6.18
N ARG A 75 0.40 -14.42 -5.84
CA ARG A 75 -0.72 -14.89 -5.03
C ARG A 75 -0.23 -15.83 -3.95
N SER A 76 -0.40 -15.38 -2.72
CA SER A 76 -0.24 -16.24 -1.57
C SER A 76 -1.52 -17.03 -1.29
N LYS A 77 -1.38 -18.20 -0.69
CA LYS A 77 -2.48 -18.97 -0.11
C LYS A 77 -2.00 -19.69 1.13
N VAL A 78 -2.68 -19.48 2.24
CA VAL A 78 -2.46 -20.23 3.48
C VAL A 78 -3.10 -21.61 3.31
N LEU A 79 -2.30 -22.67 3.40
CA LEU A 79 -2.75 -24.04 3.20
C LEU A 79 -3.10 -24.72 4.52
N ASP A 80 -2.33 -24.41 5.58
CA ASP A 80 -2.51 -25.02 6.87
C ASP A 80 -2.08 -24.06 8.00
N LEU A 81 -2.79 -24.12 9.12
CA LEU A 81 -2.51 -23.40 10.37
C LEU A 81 -2.54 -24.35 11.57
N ALA A 82 -2.28 -25.64 11.35
CA ALA A 82 -2.53 -26.71 12.32
C ALA A 82 -4.00 -26.67 12.83
N ASP A 83 -4.21 -26.77 14.15
CA ASP A 83 -5.53 -26.77 14.74
C ASP A 83 -6.14 -25.35 14.90
N SER A 84 -5.49 -24.32 14.34
CA SER A 84 -5.97 -22.94 14.49
C SER A 84 -6.85 -22.54 13.32
N GLU A 85 -8.01 -21.97 13.59
CA GLU A 85 -8.88 -21.41 12.56
C GLU A 85 -8.27 -20.17 11.93
N TYR A 86 -7.59 -19.35 12.75
CA TYR A 86 -6.86 -18.18 12.32
C TYR A 86 -5.69 -17.85 13.26
N LEU A 87 -4.74 -17.05 12.80
CA LEU A 87 -3.72 -16.41 13.62
C LEU A 87 -3.90 -14.90 13.58
N SER A 88 -3.83 -14.26 14.74
CA SER A 88 -3.80 -12.80 14.83
C SER A 88 -2.41 -12.30 14.45
N VAL A 89 -2.35 -11.25 13.65
CA VAL A 89 -1.09 -10.61 13.29
C VAL A 89 -0.74 -9.60 14.37
N SER A 90 0.45 -9.74 14.96
CA SER A 90 1.03 -8.76 15.87
C SER A 90 2.13 -8.00 15.13
N ASP A 91 2.11 -6.67 15.19
CA ASP A 91 3.16 -5.79 14.64
C ASP A 91 4.33 -5.60 15.62
N GLY A 92 4.51 -6.55 16.56
CA GLY A 92 5.52 -6.47 17.61
C GLY A 92 5.18 -5.51 18.75
N ARG A 93 4.03 -4.86 18.72
CA ARG A 93 3.46 -4.04 19.80
C ARG A 93 2.28 -4.78 20.41
N ALA A 94 2.57 -5.87 21.11
CA ALA A 94 1.56 -6.65 21.81
C ALA A 94 0.86 -5.80 22.88
N SER A 95 -0.30 -5.30 22.55
CA SER A 95 -1.33 -4.97 23.52
C SER A 95 -2.48 -5.94 23.31
N ASN A 96 -2.80 -6.69 24.33
CA ASN A 96 -3.74 -7.82 24.28
C ASN A 96 -5.20 -7.46 23.92
N ASN A 97 -5.51 -6.24 23.46
CA ASN A 97 -6.87 -5.79 23.24
C ASN A 97 -7.11 -4.92 22.00
N THR A 98 -6.08 -4.60 21.23
CA THR A 98 -6.22 -3.81 20.01
C THR A 98 -5.35 -4.39 18.90
N GLY A 99 -5.50 -5.70 18.66
CA GLY A 99 -4.84 -6.34 17.52
C GLY A 99 -5.16 -5.61 16.23
N THR A 100 -4.21 -5.59 15.31
CA THR A 100 -4.49 -5.13 13.95
C THR A 100 -5.72 -5.87 13.42
N PRO A 101 -6.55 -5.25 12.59
CA PRO A 101 -7.69 -5.93 11.99
C PRO A 101 -7.26 -6.90 10.89
N VAL A 102 -6.05 -7.45 10.99
CA VAL A 102 -5.46 -8.35 10.00
C VAL A 102 -5.32 -9.74 10.60
N ARG A 103 -5.75 -10.74 9.86
CA ARG A 103 -5.66 -12.14 10.24
C ARG A 103 -5.01 -12.97 9.14
N ILE A 104 -4.33 -14.02 9.55
CA ILE A 104 -3.90 -15.13 8.70
C ILE A 104 -4.97 -16.20 8.85
N VAL A 105 -5.61 -16.57 7.73
CA VAL A 105 -6.76 -17.48 7.71
C VAL A 105 -6.53 -18.55 6.68
N LYS A 106 -6.84 -19.80 7.02
CA LYS A 106 -6.76 -20.93 6.09
C LYS A 106 -7.57 -20.66 4.82
N ASP A 107 -7.05 -21.11 3.69
CA ASP A 107 -7.63 -20.97 2.35
C ASP A 107 -7.71 -19.54 1.79
N LYS A 108 -7.26 -18.53 2.53
CA LYS A 108 -7.15 -17.13 2.09
C LYS A 108 -5.70 -16.74 1.76
N GLY A 109 -5.49 -15.51 1.28
CA GLY A 109 -4.16 -14.90 1.18
C GLY A 109 -3.47 -14.80 2.55
N LEU A 110 -2.16 -14.53 2.56
CA LEU A 110 -1.38 -14.47 3.80
C LEU A 110 -1.99 -13.50 4.81
N TYR A 111 -2.47 -12.36 4.32
CA TYR A 111 -3.11 -11.35 5.16
C TYR A 111 -4.52 -11.06 4.65
N THR A 112 -5.49 -11.07 5.57
CA THR A 112 -6.88 -10.75 5.28
C THR A 112 -7.43 -9.84 6.36
N PHE A 113 -8.11 -8.78 5.98
CA PHE A 113 -8.76 -7.90 6.94
C PHE A 113 -9.97 -8.58 7.57
N TYR A 114 -10.12 -8.39 8.88
CA TYR A 114 -11.26 -8.85 9.68
C TYR A 114 -11.85 -7.65 10.40
N LEU A 115 -12.94 -7.13 9.85
CA LEU A 115 -13.49 -5.81 10.13
C LEU A 115 -14.94 -5.90 10.52
N ARG A 116 -15.41 -4.96 11.36
CA ARG A 116 -16.84 -4.74 11.57
C ARG A 116 -17.50 -4.29 10.28
N ASP A 117 -18.66 -4.87 9.99
CA ASP A 117 -19.39 -4.61 8.76
C ASP A 117 -20.20 -3.31 8.90
N TRP A 118 -19.69 -2.24 8.29
CA TRP A 118 -20.26 -0.90 8.32
C TRP A 118 -21.32 -0.76 7.23
N TYR A 119 -22.53 -0.33 7.61
CA TYR A 119 -23.59 0.01 6.67
C TYR A 119 -23.57 1.49 6.27
N GLY A 120 -23.49 2.41 7.24
CA GLY A 120 -23.61 3.83 6.96
C GLY A 120 -24.10 4.63 8.16
N VAL A 121 -24.78 5.74 7.86
CA VAL A 121 -25.35 6.65 8.85
C VAL A 121 -26.87 6.56 8.79
N ASN A 122 -27.51 6.50 9.95
CA ASN A 122 -28.96 6.52 10.04
C ASN A 122 -29.49 7.93 9.63
N PRO A 123 -30.25 8.05 8.54
CA PRO A 123 -30.70 9.33 8.05
C PRO A 123 -31.69 10.03 9.01
N SER A 124 -32.36 9.26 9.90
CA SER A 124 -33.35 9.84 10.82
C SER A 124 -32.75 10.51 12.05
N ASN A 125 -31.59 10.01 12.54
CA ASN A 125 -31.03 10.47 13.81
C ASN A 125 -29.50 10.64 13.85
N GLY A 126 -28.81 10.32 12.74
CA GLY A 126 -27.37 10.46 12.60
C GLY A 126 -26.53 9.39 13.30
N ASP A 127 -27.12 8.36 13.86
CA ASP A 127 -26.40 7.28 14.51
C ASP A 127 -25.64 6.41 13.51
N PRO A 128 -24.48 5.83 13.89
CA PRO A 128 -23.80 4.84 13.09
C PRO A 128 -24.65 3.58 12.94
N LEU A 129 -24.65 2.96 11.76
CA LEU A 129 -25.33 1.69 11.49
C LEU A 129 -24.33 0.64 11.03
N TRP A 130 -24.53 -0.56 11.54
CA TRP A 130 -23.75 -1.76 11.30
C TRP A 130 -24.69 -2.90 10.89
N TYR A 131 -24.15 -3.91 10.20
CA TYR A 131 -24.86 -5.19 10.06
C TYR A 131 -24.58 -6.07 11.27
N ASP A 132 -25.61 -6.70 11.84
CA ASP A 132 -25.50 -7.77 12.84
C ASP A 132 -25.30 -9.15 12.19
N GLU A 133 -25.22 -10.21 13.02
CA GLU A 133 -25.01 -11.59 12.52
C GLU A 133 -26.21 -12.10 11.68
N GLU A 134 -27.42 -11.58 11.88
CA GLU A 134 -28.61 -11.89 11.08
C GLU A 134 -28.73 -11.01 9.81
N GLY A 135 -27.79 -10.08 9.61
CA GLY A 135 -27.84 -9.13 8.49
C GLY A 135 -28.82 -7.97 8.67
N LYS A 136 -29.32 -7.75 9.88
CA LYS A 136 -30.16 -6.61 10.23
C LYS A 136 -29.29 -5.42 10.63
N LEU A 137 -29.87 -4.22 10.56
CA LEU A 137 -29.19 -3.00 10.95
C LEU A 137 -29.27 -2.80 12.47
N THR A 138 -28.14 -2.46 13.07
CA THR A 138 -28.00 -2.12 14.49
C THR A 138 -27.15 -0.88 14.66
N SER A 139 -27.48 -0.03 15.63
CA SER A 139 -26.64 1.08 16.07
C SER A 139 -25.65 0.67 17.17
N ASP A 140 -25.78 -0.55 17.71
CA ASP A 140 -24.90 -1.08 18.73
C ASP A 140 -23.70 -1.78 18.08
N ALA A 141 -22.55 -1.12 18.13
CA ALA A 141 -21.31 -1.67 17.57
C ALA A 141 -20.83 -2.99 18.23
N ALA A 142 -21.33 -3.32 19.45
CA ALA A 142 -21.02 -4.59 20.09
C ALA A 142 -21.73 -5.78 19.43
N LYS A 143 -22.88 -5.52 18.78
CA LYS A 143 -23.66 -6.50 18.02
C LYS A 143 -23.25 -6.58 16.55
N ALA A 144 -22.39 -5.67 16.09
CA ALA A 144 -21.94 -5.65 14.71
C ALA A 144 -21.16 -6.92 14.38
N ARG A 145 -21.56 -7.58 13.29
CA ARG A 145 -20.83 -8.74 12.77
C ARG A 145 -19.46 -8.34 12.24
N TYR A 146 -18.57 -9.31 12.18
CA TYR A 146 -17.26 -9.17 11.55
C TYR A 146 -17.20 -9.91 10.22
N VAL A 147 -16.57 -9.31 9.25
CA VAL A 147 -16.38 -9.88 7.92
C VAL A 147 -14.91 -9.97 7.56
N TYR A 148 -14.56 -11.02 6.80
CA TYR A 148 -13.26 -11.14 6.14
C TYR A 148 -13.32 -10.46 4.79
N GLU A 149 -12.83 -9.23 4.69
CA GLU A 149 -12.95 -8.45 3.47
C GLU A 149 -11.66 -7.75 3.09
N GLY A 150 -11.19 -8.06 1.87
CA GLY A 150 -9.99 -7.47 1.31
C GLY A 150 -8.68 -8.01 1.88
N SER A 151 -7.61 -7.67 1.22
CA SER A 151 -6.23 -8.04 1.58
C SER A 151 -5.29 -6.88 1.29
N PRO A 152 -4.28 -6.65 2.14
CA PRO A 152 -3.21 -5.69 1.82
C PRO A 152 -2.26 -6.18 0.72
N GLU A 153 -2.31 -7.48 0.37
CA GLU A 153 -1.45 -8.03 -0.66
C GLU A 153 -1.87 -7.53 -2.05
N PRO A 154 -0.95 -6.91 -2.82
CA PRO A 154 -1.24 -6.51 -4.18
C PRO A 154 -1.53 -7.71 -5.09
N LYS A 155 -2.43 -7.50 -6.06
CA LYS A 155 -2.64 -8.46 -7.16
C LYS A 155 -1.57 -8.33 -8.23
N ALA A 156 -1.05 -7.11 -8.42
CA ALA A 156 0.05 -6.82 -9.32
C ALA A 156 0.89 -5.65 -8.79
N THR A 157 2.19 -5.73 -8.99
CA THR A 157 3.16 -4.64 -8.77
C THR A 157 4.07 -4.53 -9.95
N GLY A 158 4.59 -3.34 -10.21
CA GLY A 158 5.54 -3.19 -11.30
C GLY A 158 6.05 -1.77 -11.44
N GLY A 159 6.78 -1.55 -12.52
CA GLY A 159 7.36 -0.26 -12.82
C GLY A 159 7.54 -0.04 -14.32
N PHE A 160 7.65 1.21 -14.65
CA PHE A 160 7.99 1.67 -15.99
C PHE A 160 9.10 2.70 -15.87
N ASN A 161 10.17 2.53 -16.63
CA ASN A 161 11.25 3.49 -16.72
C ASN A 161 11.46 3.90 -18.18
N THR A 162 11.88 5.14 -18.39
CA THR A 162 12.25 5.61 -19.70
C THR A 162 13.36 6.65 -19.60
N SER A 163 14.25 6.66 -20.58
CA SER A 163 15.33 7.65 -20.70
C SER A 163 15.45 8.11 -22.16
N LEU A 164 15.34 9.41 -22.35
CA LEU A 164 15.49 10.08 -23.64
C LEU A 164 16.69 11.02 -23.58
N THR A 165 17.70 10.73 -24.39
CA THR A 165 18.89 11.56 -24.54
C THR A 165 18.93 12.19 -25.91
N TRP A 166 19.10 13.50 -25.96
CA TRP A 166 19.26 14.28 -27.18
C TRP A 166 20.37 15.32 -27.02
N LYS A 167 21.45 15.17 -27.80
CA LYS A 167 22.60 16.09 -27.81
C LYS A 167 23.13 16.44 -26.41
N GLY A 168 23.27 15.44 -25.54
CA GLY A 168 23.75 15.60 -24.17
C GLY A 168 22.68 15.98 -23.13
N LEU A 169 21.49 16.38 -23.56
CA LEU A 169 20.34 16.56 -22.67
C LEU A 169 19.64 15.23 -22.46
N THR A 170 19.50 14.79 -21.22
CA THR A 170 18.84 13.53 -20.86
C THR A 170 17.67 13.79 -19.91
N LEU A 171 16.49 13.30 -20.28
CA LEU A 171 15.31 13.19 -19.41
C LEU A 171 15.12 11.73 -19.07
N SER A 172 15.17 11.39 -17.80
CA SER A 172 14.84 10.05 -17.28
C SER A 172 13.69 10.11 -16.30
N THR A 173 12.83 9.10 -16.33
CA THR A 173 11.72 8.97 -15.37
C THR A 173 11.54 7.52 -14.96
N PHE A 174 11.10 7.33 -13.70
CA PHE A 174 10.71 6.04 -13.17
C PHE A 174 9.35 6.14 -12.50
N PHE A 175 8.47 5.24 -12.89
CA PHE A 175 7.14 5.06 -12.32
C PHE A 175 7.06 3.70 -11.61
N GLU A 176 6.44 3.68 -10.46
CA GLU A 176 6.05 2.47 -9.73
C GLU A 176 4.54 2.40 -9.64
N PHE A 177 3.97 1.21 -9.77
CA PHE A 177 2.56 0.99 -9.54
C PHE A 177 2.30 -0.24 -8.68
N VAL A 178 1.25 -0.13 -7.88
CA VAL A 178 0.70 -1.19 -7.03
C VAL A 178 -0.79 -1.26 -7.31
N CYS A 179 -1.30 -2.46 -7.59
CA CYS A 179 -2.68 -2.63 -7.99
C CYS A 179 -3.39 -3.73 -7.21
N GLY A 180 -4.64 -3.48 -6.84
CA GLY A 180 -5.58 -4.47 -6.32
C GLY A 180 -5.39 -4.88 -4.87
N ASN A 181 -4.55 -4.19 -4.12
CA ASN A 181 -4.49 -4.26 -2.66
C ASN A 181 -5.61 -3.42 -2.03
N LYS A 182 -5.99 -3.77 -0.81
CA LYS A 182 -6.85 -2.94 0.03
C LYS A 182 -6.04 -2.37 1.19
N VAL A 183 -6.47 -1.21 1.70
CA VAL A 183 -5.87 -0.55 2.86
C VAL A 183 -6.95 -0.11 3.83
N VAL A 184 -6.63 -0.16 5.12
CA VAL A 184 -7.53 0.34 6.17
C VAL A 184 -6.94 1.62 6.76
N MET A 185 -7.59 2.73 6.46
CA MET A 185 -7.20 4.07 6.90
C MET A 185 -7.72 4.38 8.31
N ALA A 186 -7.32 3.58 9.31
CA ALA A 186 -7.86 3.69 10.67
C ALA A 186 -7.53 5.03 11.35
N SER A 187 -6.39 5.65 11.01
CA SER A 187 -6.04 6.99 11.48
C SER A 187 -6.99 8.09 11.00
N GLN A 188 -7.71 7.85 9.90
CA GLN A 188 -8.71 8.79 9.38
C GLN A 188 -9.82 9.05 10.40
N PHE A 189 -10.14 8.10 11.29
CA PHE A 189 -11.11 8.31 12.35
C PHE A 189 -10.75 9.51 13.24
N ASP A 190 -9.49 9.65 13.63
CA ASP A 190 -9.03 10.77 14.47
C ASP A 190 -9.13 12.10 13.73
N LEU A 191 -9.02 12.09 12.40
CA LEU A 191 -9.12 13.26 11.53
C LEU A 191 -10.57 13.60 11.14
N ASP A 192 -11.47 12.63 11.22
CA ASP A 192 -12.92 12.84 10.99
C ASP A 192 -13.63 13.48 12.17
N GLY A 193 -13.00 13.53 13.37
CA GLY A 193 -13.52 14.20 14.53
C GLY A 193 -14.79 13.62 15.13
N ALA A 194 -15.07 12.34 14.87
CA ALA A 194 -16.30 11.70 15.34
C ALA A 194 -16.43 11.66 16.87
N ASP A 195 -15.31 11.67 17.59
CA ASP A 195 -15.23 11.69 19.06
C ASP A 195 -15.02 13.10 19.66
N MET A 196 -14.93 14.14 18.85
CA MET A 196 -14.74 15.54 19.22
C MET A 196 -13.50 15.82 20.09
N THR A 197 -12.45 15.00 20.01
CA THR A 197 -11.29 15.11 20.91
C THR A 197 -10.08 15.82 20.32
N GLY A 198 -10.14 16.35 19.08
CA GLY A 198 -8.98 16.97 18.45
C GLY A 198 -9.31 17.83 17.24
N ASN A 199 -8.27 18.38 16.63
CA ASN A 199 -8.40 19.08 15.36
C ASN A 199 -8.74 18.08 14.25
N THR A 200 -9.63 18.52 13.35
CA THR A 200 -10.17 17.69 12.28
C THR A 200 -9.88 18.29 10.90
N THR A 201 -10.05 17.51 9.87
CA THR A 201 -9.98 17.98 8.48
C THR A 201 -11.31 18.60 8.06
N THR A 202 -11.30 19.39 6.97
CA THR A 202 -12.54 19.92 6.38
C THR A 202 -13.49 18.83 5.87
N TYR A 203 -12.98 17.62 5.62
CA TYR A 203 -13.78 16.45 5.24
C TYR A 203 -14.81 16.09 6.31
N SER A 204 -14.46 16.28 7.59
CA SER A 204 -15.35 16.05 8.74
C SER A 204 -16.60 16.93 8.76
N LEU A 205 -16.61 18.05 8.02
CA LEU A 205 -17.79 18.95 7.93
C LEU A 205 -19.00 18.30 7.24
N ASN A 206 -18.77 17.18 6.50
CA ASN A 206 -19.84 16.39 5.87
C ASN A 206 -20.42 15.35 6.84
N TYR A 207 -20.76 15.79 8.04
CA TYR A 207 -21.48 14.97 9.03
C TYR A 207 -22.98 15.19 8.96
N TRP A 208 -23.76 14.21 9.49
CA TRP A 208 -25.20 14.32 9.63
C TRP A 208 -25.61 15.49 10.55
N LYS A 209 -26.52 16.36 10.09
CA LYS A 209 -26.99 17.57 10.81
C LYS A 209 -28.49 17.54 11.07
N ASN A 210 -29.26 17.07 10.09
CA ASN A 210 -30.73 17.12 10.15
C ASN A 210 -31.34 15.81 9.69
N PRO A 211 -32.54 15.44 10.17
CA PRO A 211 -33.29 14.30 9.68
C PRO A 211 -33.45 14.34 8.15
N GLY A 212 -33.09 13.24 7.51
CA GLY A 212 -33.06 13.11 6.05
C GLY A 212 -31.66 13.29 5.42
N ASP A 213 -30.69 13.80 6.18
CA ASP A 213 -29.32 13.90 5.68
C ASP A 213 -28.72 12.52 5.42
N THR A 214 -28.05 12.40 4.27
CA THR A 214 -27.25 11.23 3.90
C THR A 214 -25.75 11.50 4.07
N GLY A 215 -25.40 12.21 5.13
CA GLY A 215 -24.01 12.59 5.43
C GLY A 215 -23.09 11.37 5.51
N VAL A 216 -21.83 11.56 5.11
CA VAL A 216 -20.81 10.50 5.13
C VAL A 216 -20.42 10.14 6.56
N HIS A 217 -20.50 11.12 7.48
CA HIS A 217 -20.10 10.94 8.88
C HIS A 217 -21.32 10.92 9.80
N PRO A 218 -21.35 10.04 10.81
CA PRO A 218 -22.35 10.12 11.89
C PRO A 218 -22.32 11.50 12.58
N LYS A 219 -23.37 11.81 13.30
CA LYS A 219 -23.35 12.97 14.20
C LYS A 219 -22.17 12.85 15.17
N PRO A 220 -21.39 13.91 15.40
CA PRO A 220 -20.30 13.89 16.37
C PRO A 220 -20.84 13.69 17.79
N VAL A 221 -20.22 12.81 18.56
CA VAL A 221 -20.57 12.53 19.96
C VAL A 221 -19.31 12.57 20.80
N ALA A 222 -19.26 13.45 21.79
CA ALA A 222 -18.14 13.58 22.69
C ALA A 222 -17.85 12.25 23.40
N GLY A 223 -16.59 11.78 23.31
CA GLY A 223 -16.17 10.53 23.91
C GLY A 223 -16.65 9.26 23.21
N ALA A 224 -17.12 9.35 21.96
CA ALA A 224 -17.50 8.18 21.18
C ALA A 224 -16.37 7.14 21.13
N PRO A 225 -16.68 5.83 21.23
CA PRO A 225 -15.66 4.79 21.23
C PRO A 225 -14.96 4.70 19.86
N LYS A 226 -13.61 4.74 19.87
CA LYS A 226 -12.80 4.77 18.64
C LYS A 226 -12.68 3.40 17.95
N THR A 227 -12.50 2.35 18.75
CA THR A 227 -12.18 1.02 18.23
C THR A 227 -13.20 0.44 17.24
N PRO A 228 -14.53 0.56 17.49
CA PRO A 228 -15.51 0.05 16.55
C PRO A 228 -15.41 0.67 15.15
N TYR A 229 -15.11 1.96 15.08
CA TYR A 229 -14.98 2.67 13.81
C TYR A 229 -13.66 2.36 13.11
N LYS A 230 -12.52 2.42 13.84
CA LYS A 230 -11.20 2.20 13.26
C LYS A 230 -11.04 0.84 12.60
N ASN A 231 -11.64 -0.19 13.21
CA ASN A 231 -11.58 -1.58 12.73
C ASN A 231 -12.88 -1.96 12.02
N SER A 232 -13.29 -1.16 11.06
CA SER A 232 -14.49 -1.40 10.27
C SER A 232 -14.27 -1.22 8.77
N THR A 233 -15.17 -1.75 7.98
CA THR A 233 -15.17 -1.59 6.51
C THR A 233 -15.36 -0.14 6.07
N ARG A 234 -15.77 0.75 6.98
CA ARG A 234 -15.86 2.21 6.75
C ARG A 234 -14.56 2.81 6.21
N TYR A 235 -13.43 2.36 6.73
CA TYR A 235 -12.09 2.86 6.36
C TYR A 235 -11.31 1.93 5.44
N LEU A 236 -11.97 0.87 4.96
CA LEU A 236 -11.40 -0.03 3.97
C LEU A 236 -11.50 0.62 2.58
N GLN A 237 -10.36 0.86 1.94
CA GLN A 237 -10.27 1.54 0.67
C GLN A 237 -9.44 0.75 -0.34
N ASP A 238 -9.54 1.13 -1.61
CA ASP A 238 -8.66 0.65 -2.65
C ASP A 238 -7.29 1.31 -2.47
N GLY A 239 -6.27 0.51 -2.18
CA GLY A 239 -4.90 0.95 -1.97
C GLY A 239 -4.07 1.06 -3.25
N SER A 240 -4.68 0.85 -4.42
CA SER A 240 -3.98 0.93 -5.70
C SER A 240 -3.45 2.34 -5.96
N TYR A 241 -2.22 2.42 -6.45
CA TYR A 241 -1.61 3.69 -6.81
C TYR A 241 -0.60 3.53 -7.95
N THR A 242 -0.29 4.65 -8.60
CA THR A 242 0.85 4.83 -9.49
C THR A 242 1.63 6.04 -9.02
N ARG A 243 2.92 5.88 -8.78
CA ARG A 243 3.80 6.95 -8.29
C ARG A 243 4.89 7.25 -9.28
N ILE A 244 5.11 8.52 -9.53
CA ILE A 244 6.34 8.98 -10.16
C ILE A 244 7.41 8.97 -9.07
N LYS A 245 8.34 8.02 -9.14
CA LYS A 245 9.42 7.88 -8.13
C LYS A 245 10.55 8.86 -8.38
N ASP A 246 10.88 9.05 -9.64
CA ASP A 246 11.96 9.95 -10.06
C ASP A 246 11.64 10.60 -11.41
N ILE A 247 11.97 11.88 -11.50
CA ILE A 247 12.12 12.60 -12.78
C ILE A 247 13.44 13.34 -12.69
N THR A 248 14.38 12.99 -13.56
CA THR A 248 15.70 13.64 -13.63
C THR A 248 15.92 14.24 -15.00
N LEU A 249 16.24 15.53 -15.02
CA LEU A 249 16.73 16.23 -16.19
C LEU A 249 18.23 16.52 -15.97
N SER A 250 19.05 16.07 -16.92
CA SER A 250 20.49 16.32 -16.85
C SER A 250 21.05 16.77 -18.19
N TYR A 251 22.14 17.51 -18.13
CA TYR A 251 22.89 17.94 -19.30
C TYR A 251 24.36 17.64 -19.12
N SER A 252 24.91 16.88 -20.07
CA SER A 252 26.35 16.60 -20.17
C SER A 252 26.99 17.56 -21.16
N LEU A 253 28.04 18.25 -20.74
CA LEU A 253 28.71 19.21 -21.61
C LEU A 253 29.41 18.49 -22.79
N PRO A 254 29.36 19.09 -24.00
CA PRO A 254 29.97 18.50 -25.17
C PRO A 254 31.50 18.58 -25.12
N GLU A 255 32.20 17.68 -25.81
CA GLU A 255 33.68 17.54 -25.77
C GLU A 255 34.44 18.82 -26.07
N ASN A 256 33.97 19.67 -27.00
CA ASN A 256 34.61 20.92 -27.35
C ASN A 256 34.71 21.88 -26.14
N VAL A 257 33.64 21.91 -25.31
CA VAL A 257 33.63 22.72 -24.07
C VAL A 257 34.53 22.07 -23.02
N LEU A 258 34.45 20.75 -22.87
CA LEU A 258 35.27 20.01 -21.91
C LEU A 258 36.78 20.19 -22.15
N LYS A 259 37.18 20.12 -23.41
CA LYS A 259 38.59 20.38 -23.81
C LYS A 259 39.03 21.80 -23.47
N ALA A 260 38.17 22.81 -23.66
CA ALA A 260 38.49 24.21 -23.35
C ALA A 260 38.72 24.45 -21.85
N ILE A 261 37.97 23.74 -21.00
CA ILE A 261 38.06 23.85 -19.53
C ILE A 261 38.98 22.78 -18.90
N LYS A 262 39.65 21.95 -19.73
CA LYS A 262 40.59 20.88 -19.33
C LYS A 262 39.95 19.87 -18.34
N MET A 263 38.69 19.49 -18.58
CA MET A 263 37.96 18.49 -17.83
C MET A 263 37.61 17.29 -18.73
N GLN A 264 37.48 16.12 -18.12
CA GLN A 264 37.07 14.89 -18.83
C GLN A 264 35.55 14.77 -18.94
N GLY A 265 34.81 15.32 -17.96
CA GLY A 265 33.37 15.31 -17.96
C GLY A 265 32.78 16.33 -17.01
N VAL A 266 31.70 16.96 -17.42
CA VAL A 266 30.86 17.80 -16.55
C VAL A 266 29.39 17.49 -16.87
N ARG A 267 28.64 17.12 -15.85
CA ARG A 267 27.19 16.89 -15.93
C ARG A 267 26.49 17.71 -14.86
N VAL A 268 25.48 18.46 -15.28
CA VAL A 268 24.59 19.21 -14.38
C VAL A 268 23.24 18.49 -14.40
N TYR A 269 22.60 18.35 -13.22
CA TYR A 269 21.30 17.70 -13.14
C TYR A 269 20.38 18.34 -12.10
N VAL A 270 19.08 18.14 -12.31
CA VAL A 270 18.03 18.36 -11.33
C VAL A 270 17.13 17.12 -11.31
N SER A 271 16.84 16.62 -10.11
CA SER A 271 15.99 15.46 -9.87
C SER A 271 14.86 15.80 -8.92
N ALA A 272 13.66 15.36 -9.23
CA ALA A 272 12.49 15.41 -8.36
C ALA A 272 12.12 13.99 -7.93
N LEU A 273 12.20 13.70 -6.64
CA LEU A 273 11.86 12.40 -6.04
C LEU A 273 10.44 12.43 -5.47
N ASN A 274 9.65 11.40 -5.78
CA ASN A 274 8.27 11.24 -5.40
C ASN A 274 7.39 12.49 -5.68
N PRO A 275 7.52 13.19 -6.81
CA PRO A 275 6.81 14.46 -7.05
C PRO A 275 5.30 14.29 -7.03
N TYR A 276 4.78 13.14 -7.49
CA TYR A 276 3.34 12.92 -7.54
C TYR A 276 2.97 11.45 -7.42
N THR A 277 1.82 11.19 -6.75
CA THR A 277 1.19 9.87 -6.63
C THR A 277 -0.26 9.97 -7.09
N PHE A 278 -0.63 9.14 -8.04
CA PHE A 278 -2.00 8.97 -8.53
C PHE A 278 -2.66 7.87 -7.69
N HIS A 279 -3.75 8.17 -6.99
CA HIS A 279 -4.50 7.21 -6.17
C HIS A 279 -5.93 7.70 -5.93
N ASN A 280 -6.81 6.77 -5.50
CA ASN A 280 -8.19 7.06 -5.14
C ASN A 280 -8.43 7.03 -3.63
N VAL A 281 -7.40 6.83 -2.82
CA VAL A 281 -7.52 6.84 -1.35
C VAL A 281 -8.00 8.20 -0.88
N GLN A 282 -9.09 8.20 -0.12
CA GLN A 282 -9.63 9.40 0.50
C GLN A 282 -8.96 9.66 1.85
N GLY A 283 -8.74 10.93 2.16
CA GLY A 283 -8.07 11.36 3.37
C GLY A 283 -6.69 11.95 3.11
N VAL A 284 -5.91 12.10 4.17
CA VAL A 284 -4.58 12.77 4.13
C VAL A 284 -3.40 11.79 4.11
N MET A 285 -3.68 10.49 4.10
CA MET A 285 -2.65 9.46 4.19
C MET A 285 -2.20 8.99 2.80
N ASP A 286 -0.93 8.63 2.71
CA ASP A 286 -0.35 8.00 1.52
C ASP A 286 -0.88 6.56 1.39
N PRO A 287 -1.21 6.07 0.19
CA PRO A 287 -1.64 4.69 -0.03
C PRO A 287 -0.56 3.65 0.25
N GLU A 288 0.72 4.04 0.23
CA GLU A 288 1.83 3.15 0.54
C GLU A 288 1.93 2.94 2.06
N LEU A 289 1.11 2.07 2.58
CA LEU A 289 1.20 1.57 3.95
C LEU A 289 2.12 0.36 4.01
N GLY A 290 2.63 0.06 5.21
CA GLY A 290 3.45 -1.13 5.42
C GLY A 290 2.73 -2.43 5.03
N PRO A 291 3.37 -3.60 5.17
CA PRO A 291 2.88 -4.87 4.63
C PRO A 291 1.52 -5.32 5.15
N LEU A 292 1.06 -4.76 6.26
CA LEU A 292 -0.25 -5.04 6.82
C LEU A 292 -1.37 -4.15 6.25
N GLY A 293 -1.04 -3.13 5.47
CA GLY A 293 -2.02 -2.24 4.84
C GLY A 293 -2.94 -1.51 5.83
N TYR A 294 -2.49 -1.31 7.05
CA TYR A 294 -3.26 -0.71 8.13
C TYR A 294 -2.52 0.51 8.70
N SER A 295 -3.17 1.67 8.68
CA SER A 295 -2.60 2.89 9.26
C SER A 295 -2.83 2.94 10.77
N MET A 296 -1.75 2.93 11.55
CA MET A 296 -1.79 3.11 13.00
C MET A 296 -1.18 4.46 13.38
N GLY A 297 -2.03 5.38 13.83
CA GLY A 297 -1.58 6.71 14.26
C GLY A 297 -1.07 7.59 13.12
N ALA A 298 -0.17 8.53 13.43
CA ALA A 298 0.43 9.42 12.47
C ALA A 298 1.53 8.69 11.67
N ALA A 299 1.17 8.05 10.57
CA ALA A 299 2.15 7.54 9.62
C ALA A 299 2.70 8.71 8.79
N HIS A 300 4.02 8.73 8.59
CA HIS A 300 4.62 9.71 7.70
C HIS A 300 4.28 9.37 6.25
N THR A 301 3.85 10.38 5.49
CA THR A 301 3.70 10.27 4.04
C THR A 301 5.07 10.25 3.38
N MET A 302 5.14 9.73 2.14
CA MET A 302 6.36 9.79 1.34
C MET A 302 6.81 11.24 1.13
N VAL A 303 8.08 11.49 1.41
CA VAL A 303 8.68 12.83 1.26
C VAL A 303 8.92 13.12 -0.21
N LYS A 304 8.49 14.30 -0.64
CA LYS A 304 8.86 14.88 -1.94
C LYS A 304 10.15 15.66 -1.77
N SER A 305 11.12 15.46 -2.66
CA SER A 305 12.35 16.23 -2.64
C SER A 305 12.80 16.65 -4.04
N ILE A 306 13.46 17.79 -4.11
CA ILE A 306 14.13 18.28 -5.32
C ILE A 306 15.60 18.42 -4.99
N VAL A 307 16.43 17.80 -5.82
CA VAL A 307 17.89 17.80 -5.67
C VAL A 307 18.50 18.32 -6.95
N GLY A 308 19.45 19.24 -6.84
CA GLY A 308 20.30 19.69 -7.95
C GLY A 308 21.75 19.39 -7.66
N GLY A 309 22.52 19.06 -8.70
CA GLY A 309 23.93 18.76 -8.53
C GLY A 309 24.74 18.98 -9.80
N VAL A 310 26.06 19.01 -9.59
CA VAL A 310 27.08 19.06 -10.65
C VAL A 310 28.07 17.94 -10.38
N GLU A 311 28.29 17.09 -11.38
CA GLU A 311 29.29 16.04 -11.39
C GLU A 311 30.45 16.51 -12.27
N VAL A 312 31.68 16.39 -11.77
CA VAL A 312 32.89 16.81 -12.51
C VAL A 312 33.90 15.68 -12.48
N SER A 313 34.44 15.34 -13.66
CA SER A 313 35.54 14.38 -13.85
C SER A 313 36.74 15.12 -14.39
N PHE A 314 37.92 14.88 -13.79
CA PHE A 314 39.20 15.52 -14.13
C PHE A 314 40.09 14.58 -14.91
#